data_eec4ed402eaba43a97f59214d97882db
#
_entry.id   eec4ed402eaba43a97f59214d97882db
#
_cell.length_a   1.000
_cell.length_b   1.000
_cell.length_c   1.000
_cell.angle_alpha   90.00
_cell.angle_beta   90.00
_cell.angle_gamma   90.00
#
_symmetry.space_group_name_H-M   'P 1'
#
loop_
_entity.id
_entity.type
_entity.pdbx_description
1 polymer ?
#
loop_
_entity_poly.entity_id
_entity_poly.type
_entity_poly.pdbx_seq_one_letter_code
_entity_poly.pdbx_strand_id
1 'polypeptide(L)'
;MKSTVTPLRGRRVLLMEDNAINRAIARSFLESASCEVEDAYNGAQALDKLCAHVPDHFDLVLMDLQMPVMDGYETARRIRALHDPQLSAIPIVTMTANALAQDLERERACGVSRHLSKPIDLTALHAALCEVLREN
;
A
#
# COMPACT_ATOMS: atom_id res chain seq x y z
N MET A 1 0.35 -21.88 -21.30
CA MET A 1 0.92 -20.64 -21.81
C MET A 1 0.93 -19.56 -20.75
N LYS A 2 1.99 -18.80 -20.70
CA LYS A 2 2.08 -17.73 -19.73
C LYS A 2 1.26 -16.52 -20.16
N SER A 3 0.49 -15.99 -19.24
CA SER A 3 -0.31 -14.81 -19.52
C SER A 3 0.58 -13.57 -19.63
N THR A 4 0.26 -12.69 -20.56
CA THR A 4 0.93 -11.40 -20.67
C THR A 4 0.29 -10.34 -19.78
N VAL A 5 -0.85 -10.64 -19.18
CA VAL A 5 -1.53 -9.72 -18.27
C VAL A 5 -0.91 -9.84 -16.89
N THR A 6 -0.40 -8.72 -16.37
CA THR A 6 0.19 -8.72 -15.04
C THR A 6 -0.91 -8.61 -13.99
N PRO A 7 -0.64 -9.08 -12.77
CA PRO A 7 -1.61 -8.90 -11.67
C PRO A 7 -1.93 -7.45 -11.36
N LEU A 8 -1.04 -6.51 -11.75
CA LEU A 8 -1.23 -5.09 -11.47
C LEU A 8 -2.21 -4.39 -12.40
N ARG A 9 -2.40 -4.93 -13.59
CA ARG A 9 -3.21 -4.26 -14.59
C ARG A 9 -4.66 -4.10 -14.13
N GLY A 10 -5.14 -2.86 -14.13
CA GLY A 10 -6.50 -2.55 -13.73
C GLY A 10 -6.72 -2.51 -12.24
N ARG A 11 -5.69 -2.77 -11.42
CA ARG A 11 -5.83 -2.72 -9.98
C ARG A 11 -5.88 -1.29 -9.49
N ARG A 12 -6.63 -1.09 -8.41
CA ARG A 12 -6.76 0.22 -7.79
C ARG A 12 -5.91 0.26 -6.54
N VAL A 13 -4.99 1.22 -6.48
CA VAL A 13 -4.04 1.36 -5.38
C VAL A 13 -4.31 2.67 -4.65
N LEU A 14 -4.43 2.58 -3.33
CA LEU A 14 -4.46 3.77 -2.50
C LEU A 14 -3.03 4.04 -2.06
N LEU A 15 -2.48 5.17 -2.52
CA LEU A 15 -1.10 5.54 -2.28
C LEU A 15 -1.04 6.56 -1.15
N MET A 16 -0.47 6.15 -0.02
CA MET A 16 -0.35 7.01 1.16
C MET A 16 1.09 7.49 1.27
N GLU A 17 1.34 8.73 0.86
CA GLU A 17 2.67 9.30 0.81
C GLU A 17 2.55 10.82 0.87
N ASP A 18 3.19 11.45 1.86
CA ASP A 18 3.11 12.90 2.01
C ASP A 18 4.18 13.65 1.23
N ASN A 19 5.29 13.01 0.91
CA ASN A 19 6.37 13.66 0.15
C ASN A 19 6.02 13.69 -1.33
N ALA A 20 5.97 14.89 -1.91
CA ALA A 20 5.52 15.06 -3.29
C ALA A 20 6.41 14.34 -4.30
N ILE A 21 7.73 14.32 -4.07
CA ILE A 21 8.66 13.66 -4.99
C ILE A 21 8.49 12.15 -4.92
N ASN A 22 8.44 11.59 -3.72
CA ASN A 22 8.26 10.15 -3.55
C ASN A 22 6.90 9.71 -4.08
N ARG A 23 5.87 10.53 -3.87
CA ARG A 23 4.54 10.24 -4.37
C ARG A 23 4.53 10.21 -5.90
N ALA A 24 5.21 11.17 -6.53
CA ALA A 24 5.27 11.22 -7.99
C ALA A 24 5.99 10.00 -8.56
N ILE A 25 7.06 9.56 -7.92
CA ILE A 25 7.80 8.38 -8.38
C ILE A 25 6.94 7.12 -8.28
N ALA A 26 6.32 6.90 -7.13
CA ALA A 26 5.48 5.72 -6.93
C ALA A 26 4.27 5.74 -7.86
N ARG A 27 3.65 6.90 -7.99
CA ARG A 27 2.47 7.04 -8.86
C ARG A 27 2.82 6.77 -10.32
N SER A 28 3.94 7.33 -10.77
CA SER A 28 4.38 7.13 -12.15
C SER A 28 4.61 5.65 -12.44
N PHE A 29 5.25 4.93 -11.52
CA PHE A 29 5.47 3.51 -11.67
C PHE A 29 4.12 2.77 -11.74
N LEU A 30 3.23 3.04 -10.81
CA LEU A 30 1.95 2.33 -10.75
C LEU A 30 1.12 2.58 -12.00
N GLU A 31 1.11 3.83 -12.47
CA GLU A 31 0.37 4.16 -13.70
C GLU A 31 0.98 3.49 -14.91
N SER A 32 2.31 3.39 -14.98
CA SER A 32 2.97 2.70 -16.09
C SER A 32 2.67 1.20 -16.08
N ALA A 33 2.33 0.66 -14.92
CA ALA A 33 1.92 -0.74 -14.80
C ALA A 33 0.40 -0.92 -15.00
N SER A 34 -0.27 0.14 -15.43
CA SER A 34 -1.72 0.17 -15.71
C SER A 34 -2.59 0.05 -14.46
N CYS A 35 -2.08 0.49 -13.32
CA CYS A 35 -2.86 0.63 -12.11
C CYS A 35 -3.61 1.95 -12.11
N GLU A 36 -4.73 1.99 -11.42
CA GLU A 36 -5.40 3.24 -11.09
C GLU A 36 -4.95 3.64 -9.69
N VAL A 37 -4.61 4.91 -9.52
CA VAL A 37 -3.99 5.39 -8.28
C VAL A 37 -4.81 6.53 -7.69
N GLU A 38 -5.07 6.43 -6.40
CA GLU A 38 -5.65 7.54 -5.64
C GLU A 38 -4.70 7.87 -4.51
N ASP A 39 -4.50 9.18 -4.26
CA ASP A 39 -3.54 9.63 -3.25
C ASP A 39 -4.23 9.86 -1.92
N ALA A 40 -3.51 9.59 -0.84
CA ALA A 40 -3.87 10.03 0.51
C ALA A 40 -2.61 10.62 1.13
N TYR A 41 -2.74 11.75 1.80
CA TYR A 41 -1.59 12.47 2.33
C TYR A 41 -1.31 12.16 3.79
N ASN A 42 -2.18 11.41 4.42
CA ASN A 42 -1.99 10.95 5.81
C ASN A 42 -2.94 9.77 6.06
N GLY A 43 -2.79 9.17 7.23
CA GLY A 43 -3.58 7.99 7.58
C GLY A 43 -5.07 8.27 7.71
N ALA A 44 -5.44 9.45 8.21
CA ALA A 44 -6.85 9.79 8.35
C ALA A 44 -7.51 9.86 6.98
N GLN A 45 -6.85 10.48 6.00
CA GLN A 45 -7.38 10.52 4.64
C GLN A 45 -7.47 9.13 4.03
N ALA A 46 -6.48 8.29 4.30
CA ALA A 46 -6.50 6.92 3.77
C ALA A 46 -7.71 6.15 4.29
N LEU A 47 -7.98 6.25 5.59
CA LEU A 47 -9.13 5.59 6.18
C LEU A 47 -10.44 6.13 5.62
N ASP A 48 -10.54 7.46 5.48
CA ASP A 48 -11.74 8.08 4.91
C ASP A 48 -12.00 7.57 3.49
N LYS A 49 -10.96 7.49 2.67
CA LYS A 49 -11.11 7.03 1.30
C LYS A 49 -11.49 5.56 1.22
N LEU A 50 -10.90 4.74 2.07
CA LEU A 50 -11.27 3.32 2.12
C LEU A 50 -12.73 3.14 2.51
N CYS A 51 -13.19 3.88 3.50
CA CYS A 51 -14.55 3.73 4.02
C CYS A 51 -15.59 4.41 3.14
N ALA A 52 -15.19 5.39 2.33
CA ALA A 52 -16.12 6.12 1.48
C ALA A 52 -16.51 5.36 0.22
N HIS A 53 -15.74 4.34 -0.14
CA HIS A 53 -15.97 3.57 -1.36
C HIS A 53 -16.56 2.21 -1.03
N VAL A 54 -17.13 1.55 -2.04
CA VAL A 54 -17.62 0.20 -1.85
C VAL A 54 -16.43 -0.73 -1.56
N PRO A 55 -16.69 -1.87 -0.89
CA PRO A 55 -15.60 -2.71 -0.37
C PRO A 55 -14.52 -3.10 -1.37
N ASP A 56 -14.85 -3.31 -2.61
CA ASP A 56 -13.89 -3.76 -3.60
C ASP A 56 -13.34 -2.63 -4.46
N HIS A 57 -13.46 -1.38 -3.99
CA HIS A 57 -12.94 -0.24 -4.74
C HIS A 57 -11.42 -0.25 -4.83
N PHE A 58 -10.73 -0.52 -3.73
CA PHE A 58 -9.28 -0.59 -3.71
C PHE A 58 -8.81 -2.03 -3.57
N ASP A 59 -7.73 -2.37 -4.27
CA ASP A 59 -7.13 -3.69 -4.21
C ASP A 59 -5.94 -3.76 -3.28
N LEU A 60 -5.32 -2.61 -3.00
CA LEU A 60 -4.06 -2.56 -2.26
C LEU A 60 -3.82 -1.17 -1.69
N VAL A 61 -3.16 -1.12 -0.54
CA VAL A 61 -2.68 0.12 0.06
C VAL A 61 -1.16 0.10 0.03
N LEU A 62 -0.56 1.10 -0.61
CA LEU A 62 0.87 1.30 -0.61
C LEU A 62 1.14 2.51 0.27
N MET A 63 1.83 2.33 1.40
CA MET A 63 1.93 3.40 2.38
C MET A 63 3.34 3.64 2.88
N ASP A 64 3.66 4.91 3.06
CA ASP A 64 4.85 5.33 3.78
C ASP A 64 4.56 5.21 5.28
N LEU A 65 5.49 4.61 6.01
CA LEU A 65 5.31 4.46 7.45
C LEU A 65 5.52 5.77 8.20
N GLN A 66 6.32 6.66 7.66
CA GLN A 66 6.67 7.92 8.32
C GLN A 66 5.81 9.06 7.80
N MET A 67 4.62 9.17 8.35
CA MET A 67 3.64 10.16 7.93
C MET A 67 3.25 11.05 9.10
N PRO A 68 2.94 12.34 8.84
CA PRO A 68 2.40 13.20 9.89
C PRO A 68 0.95 12.83 10.19
N VAL A 69 0.45 13.32 11.29
CA VAL A 69 -0.93 13.18 11.78
C VAL A 69 -1.20 11.77 12.30
N MET A 70 -1.14 10.76 11.45
CA MET A 70 -1.32 9.38 11.86
C MET A 70 -0.29 8.56 11.10
N ASP A 71 0.62 7.93 11.84
CA ASP A 71 1.69 7.17 11.19
C ASP A 71 1.16 5.87 10.55
N GLY A 72 2.03 5.23 9.77
CA GLY A 72 1.63 4.04 9.03
C GLY A 72 1.26 2.86 9.92
N TYR A 73 1.91 2.72 11.06
CA TYR A 73 1.59 1.63 12.00
C TYR A 73 0.17 1.76 12.51
N GLU A 74 -0.20 2.95 12.93
CA GLU A 74 -1.54 3.20 13.44
C GLU A 74 -2.58 3.04 12.33
N THR A 75 -2.25 3.53 11.14
CA THR A 75 -3.14 3.40 9.99
C THR A 75 -3.40 1.93 9.67
N ALA A 76 -2.34 1.11 9.65
CA ALA A 76 -2.47 -0.31 9.37
C ALA A 76 -3.36 -0.99 10.41
N ARG A 77 -3.14 -0.68 11.70
CA ARG A 77 -3.97 -1.25 12.77
C ARG A 77 -5.43 -0.90 12.58
N ARG A 78 -5.71 0.35 12.23
CA ARG A 78 -7.10 0.79 12.06
C ARG A 78 -7.75 0.15 10.84
N ILE A 79 -6.99 -0.04 9.77
CA ILE A 79 -7.50 -0.77 8.60
C ILE A 79 -7.89 -2.19 9.00
N ARG A 80 -7.01 -2.87 9.74
CA ARG A 80 -7.27 -4.26 10.15
C ARG A 80 -8.44 -4.37 11.13
N ALA A 81 -8.80 -3.28 11.79
CA ALA A 81 -9.91 -3.27 12.74
C ALA A 81 -11.26 -2.89 12.10
N LEU A 82 -11.29 -2.61 10.80
CA LEU A 82 -12.53 -2.26 10.13
C LEU A 82 -13.48 -3.46 10.11
N HIS A 83 -14.76 -3.17 10.18
CA HIS A 83 -15.79 -4.22 10.21
C HIS A 83 -15.92 -4.98 8.91
N ASP A 84 -15.74 -4.28 7.78
CA ASP A 84 -15.88 -4.91 6.47
C ASP A 84 -14.71 -5.85 6.21
N PRO A 85 -14.95 -7.16 6.02
CA PRO A 85 -13.86 -8.11 5.83
C PRO A 85 -13.00 -7.82 4.60
N GLN A 86 -13.55 -7.25 3.55
CA GLN A 86 -12.77 -6.93 2.37
C GLN A 86 -11.80 -5.78 2.66
N LEU A 87 -12.23 -4.80 3.44
CA LEU A 87 -11.37 -3.69 3.81
C LEU A 87 -10.34 -4.12 4.85
N SER A 88 -10.77 -4.88 5.86
CA SER A 88 -9.86 -5.28 6.93
C SER A 88 -8.78 -6.24 6.46
N ALA A 89 -8.99 -6.93 5.34
CA ALA A 89 -8.03 -7.87 4.79
C ALA A 89 -7.25 -7.31 3.59
N ILE A 90 -7.43 -6.05 3.25
CA ILE A 90 -6.77 -5.48 2.08
C ILE A 90 -5.25 -5.57 2.22
N PRO A 91 -4.53 -5.98 1.14
CA PRO A 91 -3.07 -6.03 1.21
C PRO A 91 -2.47 -4.66 1.51
N ILE A 92 -1.50 -4.62 2.41
CA ILE A 92 -0.80 -3.40 2.78
C ILE A 92 0.69 -3.61 2.53
N VAL A 93 1.26 -2.78 1.67
CA VAL A 93 2.70 -2.77 1.38
C VAL A 93 3.26 -1.46 1.90
N THR A 94 4.31 -1.53 2.71
CA THR A 94 4.89 -0.35 3.33
C THR A 94 6.23 0.01 2.72
N MET A 95 6.59 1.29 2.86
CA MET A 95 7.86 1.84 2.42
C MET A 95 8.45 2.62 3.57
N THR A 96 9.74 2.42 3.86
CA THR A 96 10.41 3.19 4.90
C THR A 96 11.90 3.32 4.60
N ALA A 97 12.49 4.42 5.08
CA ALA A 97 13.93 4.63 4.96
C ALA A 97 14.72 3.82 5.98
N ASN A 98 14.10 3.41 7.07
CA ASN A 98 14.75 2.68 8.15
C ASN A 98 14.04 1.35 8.38
N ALA A 99 14.72 0.24 8.03
CA ALA A 99 14.16 -1.08 8.16
C ALA A 99 14.92 -1.90 9.19
N LEU A 100 14.78 -1.55 10.47
CA LEU A 100 15.35 -2.31 11.55
C LEU A 100 14.51 -3.56 11.82
N ALA A 101 15.13 -4.61 12.33
CA ALA A 101 14.45 -5.88 12.57
C ALA A 101 13.23 -5.71 13.46
N GLN A 102 13.34 -4.90 14.51
CA GLN A 102 12.23 -4.67 15.42
C GLN A 102 11.08 -3.91 14.75
N ASP A 103 11.40 -3.07 13.77
CA ASP A 103 10.38 -2.35 13.02
C ASP A 103 9.62 -3.30 12.11
N LEU A 104 10.31 -4.27 11.53
CA LEU A 104 9.66 -5.28 10.70
C LEU A 104 8.70 -6.15 11.51
N GLU A 105 9.07 -6.48 12.73
CA GLU A 105 8.18 -7.22 13.62
C GLU A 105 6.96 -6.40 13.97
N ARG A 106 7.15 -5.10 14.25
CA ARG A 106 6.06 -4.20 14.53
C ARG A 106 5.11 -4.08 13.35
N GLU A 107 5.65 -4.01 12.13
CA GLU A 107 4.82 -3.98 10.93
C GLU A 107 3.98 -5.23 10.79
N ARG A 108 4.57 -6.39 11.00
CA ARG A 108 3.83 -7.64 10.94
C ARG A 108 2.72 -7.70 11.98
N ALA A 109 3.00 -7.23 13.19
CA ALA A 109 2.01 -7.18 14.26
C ALA A 109 0.85 -6.25 13.92
N CYS A 110 1.11 -5.24 13.08
CA CYS A 110 0.08 -4.32 12.62
C CYS A 110 -0.67 -4.81 11.39
N GLY A 111 -0.26 -5.95 10.84
CA GLY A 111 -0.95 -6.55 9.70
C GLY A 111 -0.43 -6.14 8.35
N VAL A 112 0.82 -5.68 8.28
CA VAL A 112 1.45 -5.31 7.00
C VAL A 112 1.80 -6.59 6.22
N SER A 113 1.49 -6.60 4.92
CA SER A 113 1.70 -7.77 4.06
C SER A 113 3.12 -7.88 3.56
N ARG A 114 3.71 -6.77 3.16
CA ARG A 114 5.09 -6.72 2.64
C ARG A 114 5.72 -5.39 3.00
N HIS A 115 7.03 -5.38 3.03
CA HIS A 115 7.81 -4.20 3.38
C HIS A 115 8.85 -3.91 2.29
N LEU A 116 9.02 -2.63 1.97
CA LEU A 116 10.04 -2.18 1.01
C LEU A 116 10.88 -1.09 1.65
N SER A 117 12.17 -1.12 1.40
CA SER A 117 13.10 -0.10 1.89
C SER A 117 13.26 1.01 0.87
N LYS A 118 13.41 2.24 1.34
CA LYS A 118 13.75 3.37 0.46
C LYS A 118 15.26 3.45 0.31
N PRO A 119 15.78 3.91 -0.82
CA PRO A 119 15.04 4.35 -2.01
C PRO A 119 14.35 3.18 -2.70
N ILE A 120 13.19 3.47 -3.30
CA ILE A 120 12.36 2.41 -3.88
C ILE A 120 13.03 1.84 -5.12
N ASP A 121 13.25 0.53 -5.11
CA ASP A 121 13.67 -0.23 -6.28
C ASP A 121 12.40 -0.65 -7.01
N LEU A 122 12.22 -0.17 -8.23
CA LEU A 122 10.99 -0.43 -8.97
C LEU A 122 10.81 -1.92 -9.28
N THR A 123 11.90 -2.65 -9.47
CA THR A 123 11.81 -4.10 -9.66
C THR A 123 11.29 -4.78 -8.40
N ALA A 124 11.80 -4.38 -7.24
CA ALA A 124 11.34 -4.93 -5.96
C ALA A 124 9.90 -4.56 -5.69
N LEU A 125 9.51 -3.32 -6.01
CA LEU A 125 8.15 -2.88 -5.84
C LEU A 125 7.20 -3.70 -6.71
N HIS A 126 7.54 -3.88 -7.97
CA HIS A 126 6.73 -4.67 -8.89
C HIS A 126 6.54 -6.10 -8.36
N ALA A 127 7.65 -6.73 -7.93
CA ALA A 127 7.61 -8.10 -7.42
C ALA A 127 6.72 -8.20 -6.17
N ALA A 128 6.87 -7.26 -5.24
CA ALA A 128 6.10 -7.28 -4.00
C ALA A 128 4.59 -7.12 -4.27
N LEU A 129 4.23 -6.19 -5.16
CA LEU A 129 2.83 -5.96 -5.48
C LEU A 129 2.23 -7.15 -6.18
N CYS A 130 2.95 -7.75 -7.11
CA CYS A 130 2.47 -8.95 -7.80
C CYS A 130 2.24 -10.10 -6.84
N GLU A 131 3.16 -10.27 -5.88
CA GLU A 131 3.03 -11.34 -4.91
C GLU A 131 1.80 -11.19 -4.04
N VAL A 132 1.58 -10.00 -3.47
CA VAL A 132 0.44 -9.81 -2.57
C VAL A 132 -0.89 -9.88 -3.32
N LEU A 133 -0.95 -9.39 -4.55
CA LEU A 133 -2.18 -9.44 -5.32
C LEU A 133 -2.48 -10.85 -5.84
N ARG A 134 -1.43 -11.62 -6.10
CA ARG A 134 -1.61 -13.01 -6.52
C ARG A 134 -2.10 -13.89 -5.38
N GLU A 135 -1.71 -13.57 -4.15
CA GLU A 135 -2.12 -14.32 -2.96
C GLU A 135 -3.58 -14.08 -2.59
N ASN A 136 -4.16 -13.05 -3.14
CA ASN A 136 -5.55 -12.72 -2.91
C ASN A 136 -6.38 -13.02 -4.15
#